data_4a1dd23e3e479863aa33c577376101b6
#
_entry.id   4a1dd23e3e479863aa33c577376101b6
#
_cell.length_a   1.000
_cell.length_b   1.000
_cell.length_c   1.000
_cell.angle_alpha   90.00
_cell.angle_beta   90.00
_cell.angle_gamma   90.00
#
_symmetry.space_group_name_H-M   'P 1'
#
loop_
_entity.id
_entity.type
_entity.pdbx_description
1 polymer ?
#
loop_
_entity_poly.entity_id
_entity_poly.type
_entity_poly.pdbx_seq_one_letter_code
_entity_poly.pdbx_strand_id
1 'polypeptide(L)' 'MKLRDLLLVFDGEVVVNYILDEVYFGNSREAFDCKDSGCFLDNEVMEVISVEDSLVIYTR' A
#
# COMPACT_ATOMS: atom_id res chain seq x y z
N MET A 1 6.78 10.60 -0.71
CA MET A 1 6.20 9.83 0.42
C MET A 1 6.48 8.36 0.21
N LYS A 2 6.97 7.71 1.23
CA LYS A 2 7.17 6.27 1.17
C LYS A 2 5.90 5.53 1.53
N LEU A 3 5.74 4.33 1.01
CA LEU A 3 4.54 3.55 1.26
C LEU A 3 4.29 3.34 2.75
N ARG A 4 5.35 3.12 3.55
CA ARG A 4 5.18 2.94 4.99
C ARG A 4 4.52 4.14 5.66
N ASP A 5 4.81 5.34 5.19
CA ASP A 5 4.24 6.56 5.77
C ASP A 5 2.73 6.61 5.54
N LEU A 6 2.30 6.22 4.35
CA LEU A 6 0.88 6.20 4.02
C LEU A 6 0.13 5.13 4.83
N LEU A 7 0.72 3.94 4.95
CA LEU A 7 0.08 2.84 5.67
C LEU A 7 -0.06 3.12 7.16
N LEU A 8 0.76 4.01 7.71
CA LEU A 8 0.65 4.38 9.12
C LEU A 8 -0.52 5.29 9.40
N VAL A 9 -0.96 6.07 8.42
CA VAL A 9 -2.03 7.06 8.61
C VAL A 9 -3.38 6.64 8.05
N PHE A 10 -3.40 5.61 7.22
CA PHE A 10 -4.64 5.12 6.63
C PHE A 10 -5.06 3.81 7.28
N ASP A 11 -6.35 3.70 7.61
CA ASP A 11 -6.91 2.49 8.19
C ASP A 11 -8.03 2.00 7.28
N GLY A 12 -7.80 0.87 6.62
CA GLY A 12 -8.79 0.29 5.71
C GLY A 12 -8.12 -0.60 4.67
N GLU A 13 -8.91 -1.02 3.70
CA GLU A 13 -8.43 -1.88 2.63
C GLU A 13 -7.47 -1.14 1.73
N VAL A 14 -6.40 -1.81 1.32
CA VAL A 14 -5.43 -1.24 0.38
C VAL A 14 -5.09 -2.25 -0.70
N VAL A 15 -4.86 -1.74 -1.90
CA VAL A 15 -4.33 -2.52 -3.01
C VAL A 15 -3.03 -1.85 -3.41
N VAL A 16 -1.94 -2.58 -3.31
CA VAL A 16 -0.62 -2.03 -3.64
C VAL A 16 -0.18 -2.57 -4.98
N ASN A 17 0.05 -1.65 -5.91
CA ASN A 17 0.59 -1.99 -7.23
C ASN A 17 2.09 -1.71 -7.21
N TYR A 18 2.86 -2.76 -7.39
CA TYR A 18 4.31 -2.70 -7.34
C TYR A 18 4.86 -3.28 -8.64
N ILE A 19 5.37 -2.43 -9.49
CA ILE A 19 5.85 -2.80 -10.81
C ILE A 19 4.74 -3.49 -11.60
N LEU A 20 4.81 -4.82 -11.77
CA LEU A 20 3.83 -5.58 -12.50
C LEU A 20 2.89 -6.38 -11.60
N ASP A 21 3.07 -6.27 -10.31
CA ASP A 21 2.29 -7.04 -9.35
C ASP A 21 1.26 -6.17 -8.67
N GLU A 22 0.13 -6.79 -8.35
CA GLU A 22 -0.93 -6.15 -7.59
C GLU A 22 -1.20 -7.02 -6.38
N VAL A 23 -1.10 -6.44 -5.19
CA VAL A 23 -1.29 -7.16 -3.94
C VAL A 23 -2.41 -6.52 -3.16
N TYR A 24 -3.40 -7.31 -2.80
CA TYR A 24 -4.55 -6.88 -2.03
C TYR A 24 -4.36 -7.18 -0.55
N PHE A 25 -4.65 -6.21 0.29
CA PHE A 25 -4.64 -6.38 1.73
C PHE A 25 -5.99 -5.90 2.28
N GLY A 26 -6.63 -6.73 3.10
CA GLY A 26 -7.91 -6.39 3.69
C GLY A 26 -7.82 -5.25 4.69
N ASN A 27 -6.61 -4.92 5.15
CA ASN A 27 -6.40 -3.84 6.10
C ASN A 27 -4.98 -3.31 5.93
N SER A 28 -4.83 -2.00 6.06
CA SER A 28 -3.51 -1.37 5.91
C SER A 28 -2.49 -1.90 6.90
N ARG A 29 -2.93 -2.30 8.09
CA ARG A 29 -2.02 -2.90 9.07
C ARG A 29 -1.47 -4.23 8.58
N GLU A 30 -2.28 -5.02 7.89
CA GLU A 30 -1.80 -6.29 7.32
C GLU A 30 -0.71 -6.03 6.29
N ALA A 31 -0.90 -4.98 5.49
CA ALA A 31 0.11 -4.61 4.51
C ALA A 31 1.41 -4.20 5.20
N PHE A 32 1.31 -3.43 6.27
CA PHE A 32 2.47 -2.96 7.02
C PHE A 32 3.21 -4.12 7.69
N ASP A 33 2.45 -5.07 8.25
CA ASP A 33 3.01 -6.17 9.03
C ASP A 33 3.39 -7.39 8.19
N CYS A 34 3.07 -7.39 6.91
CA CYS A 34 3.36 -8.51 6.03
C CYS A 34 4.87 -8.74 5.93
N LYS A 35 5.30 -9.99 6.06
CA LYS A 35 6.73 -10.31 6.01
C LYS A 35 7.37 -9.93 4.70
N ASP A 36 6.60 -10.02 3.62
CA ASP A 36 7.10 -9.69 2.29
C ASP A 36 7.03 -8.21 1.99
N SER A 37 6.36 -7.44 2.84
CA SER A 37 6.17 -6.01 2.59
C SER A 37 7.46 -5.21 2.74
N GLY A 38 8.48 -5.77 3.40
CA GLY A 38 9.78 -5.14 3.45
C GLY A 38 10.36 -4.85 2.08
N CYS A 39 9.85 -5.54 1.05
CA CYS A 39 10.31 -5.33 -0.31
C CYS A 39 9.79 -4.01 -0.89
N PHE A 40 8.66 -3.50 -0.39
CA PHE A 40 8.05 -2.31 -0.98
C PHE A 40 7.68 -1.20 0.01
N LEU A 41 7.83 -1.43 1.31
CA LEU A 41 7.48 -0.41 2.31
C LEU A 41 8.25 0.91 2.13
N ASP A 42 9.47 0.82 1.64
CA ASP A 42 10.31 2.00 1.41
C ASP A 42 10.19 2.55 -0.01
N ASN A 43 9.33 1.96 -0.82
CA ASN A 43 9.13 2.44 -2.18
C ASN A 43 8.41 3.78 -2.18
N GLU A 44 8.70 4.57 -3.20
CA GLU A 44 8.05 5.86 -3.37
C GLU A 44 6.63 5.67 -3.86
N VAL A 45 5.69 6.33 -3.19
CA VAL A 45 4.30 6.34 -3.64
C VAL A 45 4.18 7.31 -4.80
N MET A 46 3.71 6.79 -5.93
CA MET A 46 3.58 7.58 -7.16
C MET A 46 2.19 8.14 -7.34
N GLU A 47 1.18 7.35 -6.98
CA GLU A 47 -0.21 7.76 -7.14
C GLU A 47 -1.08 7.01 -6.14
N VAL A 48 -2.11 7.67 -5.65
CA VAL A 48 -3.09 7.08 -4.76
C VAL A 48 -4.48 7.40 -5.29
N ILE A 49 -5.29 6.36 -5.45
CA ILE A 49 -6.67 6.51 -5.91
C ILE A 49 -7.59 5.99 -4.81
N SER A 50 -8.54 6.82 -4.41
CA SER A 50 -9.54 6.42 -3.42
C SER A 50 -10.73 5.80 -4.14
N VAL A 51 -11.09 4.58 -3.79
CA VAL A 51 -12.24 3.88 -4.37
C VAL A 51 -13.09 3.36 -3.22
N GLU A 52 -14.22 4.03 -2.98
CA GLU A 52 -15.08 3.72 -1.84
C GLU A 52 -14.29 3.78 -0.54
N ASP A 53 -14.18 2.66 0.18
CA ASP A 53 -13.47 2.61 1.44
C ASP A 53 -12.05 2.08 1.30
N SER A 54 -11.56 1.97 0.07
CA SER A 54 -10.26 1.37 -0.22
C SER A 54 -9.33 2.39 -0.86
N LEU A 55 -8.04 2.16 -0.70
CA LEU A 55 -7.03 2.91 -1.42
C LEU A 55 -6.35 1.99 -2.42
N VAL A 56 -6.18 2.48 -3.64
CA VAL A 56 -5.36 1.82 -4.66
C VAL A 56 -4.08 2.63 -4.76
N ILE A 57 -2.96 2.00 -4.45
CA ILE A 57 -1.69 2.68 -4.31
C ILE A 57 -0.73 2.17 -5.38
N TYR A 58 -0.16 3.11 -6.13
CA TYR A 58 0.84 2.78 -7.14
C TYR A 58 2.21 3.21 -6.63
N THR A 59 3.15 2.28 -6.60
CA THR A 59 4.51 2.56 -6.15
C THR A 59 5.50 2.31 -7.28
N ARG A 60 6.66 2.88 -7.10
CA ARG A 60 7.75 2.69 -8.05
C ARG A 60 8.51 1.42 -7.75
#